data_d1b221ca98ab0adc5206118d8041e2e7
#
_entry.id   d1b221ca98ab0adc5206118d8041e2e7
#
_cell.length_a   1.000
_cell.length_b   1.000
_cell.length_c   1.000
_cell.angle_alpha   90.00
_cell.angle_beta   90.00
_cell.angle_gamma   90.00
#
_symmetry.space_group_name_H-M   'P 1'
#
loop_
_entity.id
_entity.type
_entity.pdbx_description
1 polymer ?
#
loop_
_entity_poly.entity_id
_entity_poly.type
_entity_poly.pdbx_seq_one_letter_code
_entity_poly.pdbx_strand_id
1 'polypeptide(L)'
;MTQVVRTDSSNSDFRNLVTLLDQDLRIRDGDEHTFYAAYNKIDSIAHVVVAYRDVTPVGCGAIKKYSDLVIEIKRMYVLPEYRGKGIAGAVLSNLEAWAVELGFTESILETGKKQPEAIRLYQKSGYITIPNYGQYQGVENSVCMQKKLTK
;
A
#
# COMPACT_ATOMS: atom_id res chain seq x y z
N MET A 1 -7.52 -14.07 15.61
CA MET A 1 -7.42 -14.49 14.20
C MET A 1 -7.56 -13.28 13.29
N THR A 2 -6.72 -13.19 12.28
CA THR A 2 -6.78 -12.07 11.33
C THR A 2 -7.71 -12.41 10.17
N GLN A 3 -8.63 -11.51 9.87
CA GLN A 3 -9.54 -11.64 8.73
C GLN A 3 -9.31 -10.45 7.79
N VAL A 4 -9.18 -10.71 6.49
CA VAL A 4 -8.99 -9.66 5.48
C VAL A 4 -10.26 -9.57 4.64
N VAL A 5 -10.83 -8.37 4.56
CA VAL A 5 -12.12 -8.12 3.92
C VAL A 5 -11.92 -7.19 2.73
N ARG A 6 -12.48 -7.56 1.57
CA ARG A 6 -12.49 -6.73 0.36
C ARG A 6 -13.59 -5.69 0.46
N THR A 7 -13.27 -4.45 0.13
CA THR A 7 -14.21 -3.33 0.18
C THR A 7 -13.77 -2.23 -0.81
N ASP A 8 -14.21 -1.01 -0.59
CA ASP A 8 -13.79 0.15 -1.37
C ASP A 8 -13.46 1.33 -0.44
N SER A 9 -13.07 2.46 -1.04
CA SER A 9 -12.61 3.61 -0.29
C SER A 9 -13.70 4.32 0.52
N SER A 10 -14.97 3.95 0.38
CA SER A 10 -16.04 4.49 1.21
C SER A 10 -16.09 3.87 2.60
N ASN A 11 -15.36 2.75 2.81
CA ASN A 11 -15.35 2.03 4.08
C ASN A 11 -14.77 2.92 5.19
N SER A 12 -15.51 3.08 6.28
CA SER A 12 -15.11 3.99 7.38
C SER A 12 -13.85 3.55 8.10
N ASP A 13 -13.67 2.22 8.27
CA ASP A 13 -12.48 1.69 8.92
C ASP A 13 -11.22 1.96 8.09
N PHE A 14 -11.32 1.81 6.77
CA PHE A 14 -10.25 2.16 5.86
C PHE A 14 -9.90 3.65 5.98
N ARG A 15 -10.89 4.53 5.97
CA ARG A 15 -10.67 5.97 6.06
C ARG A 15 -10.01 6.37 7.37
N ASN A 16 -10.39 5.73 8.46
CA ASN A 16 -9.76 5.98 9.76
C ASN A 16 -8.30 5.53 9.77
N LEU A 17 -8.00 4.36 9.20
CA LEU A 17 -6.63 3.87 9.09
C LEU A 17 -5.78 4.78 8.19
N VAL A 18 -6.34 5.28 7.09
CA VAL A 18 -5.63 6.20 6.20
C VAL A 18 -5.32 7.52 6.90
N THR A 19 -6.21 8.01 7.76
CA THR A 19 -5.93 9.20 8.56
C THR A 19 -4.68 9.00 9.42
N LEU A 20 -4.56 7.84 10.05
CA LEU A 20 -3.39 7.50 10.86
C LEU A 20 -2.13 7.35 9.98
N LEU A 21 -2.27 6.75 8.81
CA LEU A 21 -1.17 6.65 7.85
C LEU A 21 -0.66 8.03 7.44
N ASP A 22 -1.56 8.95 7.11
CA ASP A 22 -1.18 10.30 6.69
C ASP A 22 -0.46 11.04 7.81
N GLN A 23 -0.87 10.85 9.08
CA GLN A 23 -0.17 11.42 10.22
C GLN A 23 1.24 10.86 10.35
N ASP A 24 1.40 9.55 10.18
CA ASP A 24 2.71 8.90 10.24
C ASP A 24 3.63 9.38 9.11
N LEU A 25 3.09 9.50 7.89
CA LEU A 25 3.86 9.99 6.75
C LEU A 25 4.28 11.45 6.94
N ARG A 26 3.44 12.27 7.54
CA ARG A 26 3.79 13.66 7.84
C ARG A 26 5.02 13.74 8.73
N ILE A 27 5.10 12.88 9.73
CA ILE A 27 6.24 12.81 10.63
C ILE A 27 7.49 12.34 9.87
N ARG A 28 7.36 11.29 9.06
CA ARG A 28 8.50 10.67 8.38
C ARG A 28 9.03 11.51 7.22
N ASP A 29 8.14 12.11 6.43
CA ASP A 29 8.52 12.85 5.22
C ASP A 29 8.96 14.28 5.52
N GLY A 30 8.53 14.84 6.64
CA GLY A 30 8.91 16.20 7.01
C GLY A 30 8.48 17.21 5.95
N ASP A 31 9.45 17.98 5.42
CA ASP A 31 9.18 19.05 4.46
C ASP A 31 8.66 18.54 3.12
N GLU A 32 8.85 17.25 2.82
CA GLU A 32 8.36 16.66 1.57
C GLU A 32 6.89 16.23 1.65
N HIS A 33 6.26 16.34 2.81
CA HIS A 33 4.89 15.85 3.02
C HIS A 33 3.89 16.46 2.03
N THR A 34 3.98 17.75 1.76
CA THR A 34 3.05 18.44 0.84
C THR A 34 3.09 17.82 -0.56
N PHE A 35 4.30 17.50 -1.05
CA PHE A 35 4.45 16.83 -2.34
C PHE A 35 3.73 15.48 -2.35
N TYR A 36 4.03 14.62 -1.37
CA TYR A 36 3.44 13.29 -1.30
C TYR A 36 1.93 13.33 -1.06
N ALA A 37 1.46 14.27 -0.24
CA ALA A 37 0.03 14.42 0.03
C ALA A 37 -0.77 14.70 -1.24
N ALA A 38 -0.20 15.44 -2.20
CA ALA A 38 -0.86 15.73 -3.47
C ALA A 38 -1.16 14.47 -4.28
N TYR A 39 -0.34 13.42 -4.13
CA TYR A 39 -0.49 12.15 -4.85
C TYR A 39 -1.10 11.05 -4.00
N ASN A 40 -1.30 11.28 -2.71
CA ASN A 40 -1.82 10.29 -1.77
C ASN A 40 -3.20 10.64 -1.22
N LYS A 41 -3.96 11.47 -1.92
CA LYS A 41 -5.32 11.79 -1.51
C LYS A 41 -6.20 10.55 -1.58
N ILE A 42 -7.19 10.49 -0.66
CA ILE A 42 -8.23 9.47 -0.75
C ILE A 42 -9.17 9.90 -1.87
N ASP A 43 -9.03 9.27 -3.02
CA ASP A 43 -9.98 9.36 -4.11
C ASP A 43 -10.92 8.18 -4.04
N SER A 44 -11.81 8.06 -5.03
CA SER A 44 -12.62 6.86 -5.18
C SER A 44 -11.73 5.71 -5.62
N ILE A 45 -11.40 4.81 -4.71
CA ILE A 45 -10.63 3.60 -5.00
C ILE A 45 -11.59 2.42 -4.86
N ALA A 46 -11.73 1.66 -5.94
CA ALA A 46 -12.71 0.57 -6.00
C ALA A 46 -12.25 -0.70 -5.30
N HIS A 47 -10.95 -0.88 -5.11
CA HIS A 47 -10.37 -2.13 -4.60
C HIS A 47 -9.50 -1.88 -3.38
N VAL A 48 -10.09 -2.07 -2.22
CA VAL A 48 -9.47 -1.84 -0.92
C VAL A 48 -9.64 -3.10 -0.08
N VAL A 49 -8.65 -3.43 0.75
CA VAL A 49 -8.81 -4.47 1.76
C VAL A 49 -8.55 -3.88 3.14
N VAL A 50 -9.29 -4.39 4.12
CA VAL A 50 -9.11 -4.04 5.53
C VAL A 50 -8.90 -5.33 6.29
N ALA A 51 -7.86 -5.37 7.13
CA ALA A 51 -7.58 -6.51 8.00
C ALA A 51 -8.14 -6.23 9.39
N TYR A 52 -8.77 -7.24 9.97
CA TYR A 52 -9.38 -7.17 11.30
C TYR A 52 -8.77 -8.23 12.20
N ARG A 53 -8.51 -7.87 13.45
CA ARG A 53 -8.26 -8.82 14.55
C ARG A 53 -9.52 -8.80 15.38
N ASP A 54 -10.29 -9.90 15.30
CA ASP A 54 -11.64 -9.96 15.81
C ASP A 54 -12.48 -8.83 15.17
N VAL A 55 -12.94 -7.86 15.94
CA VAL A 55 -13.74 -6.74 15.40
C VAL A 55 -12.92 -5.46 15.20
N THR A 56 -11.61 -5.49 15.50
CA THR A 56 -10.77 -4.30 15.46
C THR A 56 -10.08 -4.19 14.09
N PRO A 57 -10.28 -3.07 13.36
CA PRO A 57 -9.51 -2.83 12.12
C PRO A 57 -8.06 -2.51 12.48
N VAL A 58 -7.11 -3.28 11.93
CA VAL A 58 -5.71 -3.19 12.32
C VAL A 58 -4.78 -2.91 11.14
N GLY A 59 -5.26 -3.06 9.92
CA GLY A 59 -4.43 -2.79 8.74
C GLY A 59 -5.27 -2.62 7.49
N CYS A 60 -4.67 -2.06 6.45
CA CYS A 60 -5.36 -1.84 5.19
C CYS A 60 -4.37 -1.73 4.04
N GLY A 61 -4.92 -1.75 2.84
CA GLY A 61 -4.19 -1.47 1.61
C GLY A 61 -5.17 -1.35 0.46
N ALA A 62 -4.68 -0.86 -0.66
CA ALA A 62 -5.50 -0.65 -1.85
C ALA A 62 -4.70 -0.93 -3.10
N ILE A 63 -5.40 -1.22 -4.18
CA ILE A 63 -4.81 -1.28 -5.52
C ILE A 63 -5.53 -0.32 -6.44
N LYS A 64 -4.76 0.29 -7.32
CA LYS A 64 -5.28 1.23 -8.31
C LYS A 64 -4.69 0.87 -9.67
N LYS A 65 -5.51 0.91 -10.73
CA LYS A 65 -5.00 0.64 -12.08
C LYS A 65 -3.97 1.69 -12.46
N TYR A 66 -2.79 1.24 -12.89
CA TYR A 66 -1.74 2.11 -13.42
C TYR A 66 -1.73 2.07 -14.95
N SER A 67 -1.83 0.87 -15.51
CA SER A 67 -1.94 0.64 -16.96
C SER A 67 -2.75 -0.63 -17.18
N ASP A 68 -2.93 -1.05 -18.44
CA ASP A 68 -3.82 -2.17 -18.76
C ASP A 68 -3.49 -3.46 -18.00
N LEU A 69 -2.19 -3.73 -17.78
CA LEU A 69 -1.76 -4.96 -17.11
C LEU A 69 -1.09 -4.72 -15.76
N VAL A 70 -0.99 -3.46 -15.31
CA VAL A 70 -0.24 -3.09 -14.10
C VAL A 70 -1.14 -2.39 -13.10
N ILE A 71 -1.12 -2.88 -11.84
CA ILE A 71 -1.75 -2.16 -10.73
C ILE A 71 -0.67 -1.53 -9.86
N GLU A 72 -1.06 -0.51 -9.14
CA GLU A 72 -0.20 0.14 -8.16
C GLU A 72 -0.76 -0.11 -6.77
N ILE A 73 0.11 -0.58 -5.86
CA ILE A 73 -0.24 -0.74 -4.44
C ILE A 73 -0.25 0.65 -3.80
N LYS A 74 -1.32 0.93 -3.05
CA LYS A 74 -1.52 2.22 -2.39
C LYS A 74 -2.00 2.00 -0.96
N ARG A 75 -1.73 2.95 -0.09
CA ARG A 75 -2.35 3.06 1.24
C ARG A 75 -2.11 1.85 2.15
N MET A 76 -0.94 1.24 2.04
CA MET A 76 -0.56 0.13 2.94
C MET A 76 -0.27 0.67 4.33
N TYR A 77 -0.96 0.14 5.34
CA TYR A 77 -0.76 0.57 6.71
C TYR A 77 -1.17 -0.53 7.69
N VAL A 78 -0.42 -0.65 8.78
CA VAL A 78 -0.76 -1.51 9.92
C VAL A 78 -0.55 -0.70 11.17
N LEU A 79 -1.49 -0.78 12.11
CA LEU A 79 -1.36 -0.11 13.41
C LEU A 79 -0.06 -0.53 14.09
N PRO A 80 0.70 0.42 14.69
CA PRO A 80 2.01 0.10 15.26
C PRO A 80 2.00 -1.07 16.23
N GLU A 81 0.99 -1.18 17.11
CA GLU A 81 0.92 -2.24 18.10
C GLU A 81 0.63 -3.62 17.51
N TYR A 82 0.24 -3.68 16.23
CA TYR A 82 -0.04 -4.95 15.53
C TYR A 82 1.03 -5.30 14.49
N ARG A 83 2.12 -4.53 14.41
CA ARG A 83 3.22 -4.82 13.48
C ARG A 83 4.03 -6.01 13.96
N GLY A 84 4.72 -6.67 13.01
CA GLY A 84 5.51 -7.85 13.32
C GLY A 84 4.70 -9.13 13.49
N LYS A 85 3.43 -9.12 13.06
CA LYS A 85 2.51 -10.26 13.22
C LYS A 85 2.02 -10.81 11.87
N GLY A 86 2.64 -10.37 10.76
CA GLY A 86 2.29 -10.86 9.43
C GLY A 86 1.07 -10.21 8.80
N ILE A 87 0.51 -9.16 9.41
CA ILE A 87 -0.72 -8.52 8.91
C ILE A 87 -0.46 -7.80 7.58
N ALA A 88 0.64 -7.05 7.47
CA ALA A 88 0.97 -6.35 6.23
C ALA A 88 1.15 -7.34 5.07
N GLY A 89 1.82 -8.46 5.32
CA GLY A 89 1.96 -9.52 4.32
C GLY A 89 0.63 -10.12 3.88
N ALA A 90 -0.29 -10.32 4.83
CA ALA A 90 -1.62 -10.83 4.53
C ALA A 90 -2.43 -9.84 3.68
N VAL A 91 -2.36 -8.54 4.01
CA VAL A 91 -2.99 -7.48 3.22
C VAL A 91 -2.43 -7.47 1.80
N LEU A 92 -1.12 -7.47 1.67
CA LEU A 92 -0.46 -7.44 0.36
C LEU A 92 -0.80 -8.66 -0.48
N SER A 93 -0.75 -9.87 0.09
CA SER A 93 -1.13 -11.10 -0.61
C SER A 93 -2.56 -11.06 -1.12
N ASN A 94 -3.49 -10.55 -0.32
CA ASN A 94 -4.89 -10.42 -0.73
C ASN A 94 -5.05 -9.44 -1.88
N LEU A 95 -4.34 -8.33 -1.84
CA LEU A 95 -4.37 -7.35 -2.93
C LEU A 95 -3.81 -7.94 -4.23
N GLU A 96 -2.70 -8.68 -4.12
CA GLU A 96 -2.09 -9.33 -5.29
C GLU A 96 -3.01 -10.38 -5.90
N ALA A 97 -3.64 -11.20 -5.06
CA ALA A 97 -4.60 -12.20 -5.53
C ALA A 97 -5.79 -11.54 -6.22
N TRP A 98 -6.30 -10.46 -5.66
CA TRP A 98 -7.39 -9.70 -6.27
C TRP A 98 -7.00 -9.13 -7.63
N ALA A 99 -5.79 -8.56 -7.72
CA ALA A 99 -5.26 -8.03 -8.98
C ALA A 99 -5.21 -9.11 -10.06
N VAL A 100 -4.74 -10.31 -9.73
CA VAL A 100 -4.70 -11.44 -10.66
C VAL A 100 -6.11 -11.81 -11.14
N GLU A 101 -7.07 -11.86 -10.21
CA GLU A 101 -8.47 -12.14 -10.55
C GLU A 101 -9.04 -11.11 -11.53
N LEU A 102 -8.59 -9.86 -11.43
CA LEU A 102 -9.02 -8.77 -12.28
C LEU A 102 -8.28 -8.73 -13.63
N GLY A 103 -7.30 -9.61 -13.85
CA GLY A 103 -6.57 -9.71 -15.10
C GLY A 103 -5.25 -8.97 -15.17
N PHE A 104 -4.78 -8.41 -14.05
CA PHE A 104 -3.49 -7.73 -14.01
C PHE A 104 -2.35 -8.74 -13.85
N THR A 105 -1.19 -8.41 -14.43
CA THR A 105 -0.02 -9.29 -14.43
C THR A 105 1.18 -8.72 -13.69
N GLU A 106 1.12 -7.45 -13.32
CA GLU A 106 2.21 -6.79 -12.60
C GLU A 106 1.69 -5.88 -11.50
N SER A 107 2.48 -5.77 -10.45
CA SER A 107 2.25 -4.84 -9.34
C SER A 107 3.45 -3.92 -9.20
N ILE A 108 3.19 -2.63 -9.10
CA ILE A 108 4.22 -1.63 -8.79
C ILE A 108 3.82 -0.87 -7.54
N LEU A 109 4.79 -0.24 -6.91
CA LEU A 109 4.56 0.59 -5.74
C LEU A 109 5.67 1.61 -5.58
N GLU A 110 5.36 2.63 -4.81
CA GLU A 110 6.38 3.58 -4.34
C GLU A 110 6.31 3.63 -2.82
N THR A 111 7.47 3.65 -2.19
CA THR A 111 7.60 3.89 -0.76
C THR A 111 8.75 4.87 -0.53
N GLY A 112 8.96 5.32 0.70
CA GLY A 112 10.00 6.28 1.02
C GLY A 112 11.21 5.63 1.62
N LYS A 113 12.39 6.21 1.37
CA LYS A 113 13.65 5.78 2.01
C LYS A 113 13.55 5.86 3.53
N LYS A 114 12.68 6.73 4.04
CA LYS A 114 12.47 6.91 5.48
C LYS A 114 11.55 5.85 6.10
N GLN A 115 11.16 4.84 5.30
CA GLN A 115 10.32 3.73 5.73
C GLN A 115 11.03 2.40 5.50
N PRO A 116 12.14 2.12 6.19
CA PRO A 116 12.93 0.90 5.92
C PRO A 116 12.16 -0.38 6.20
N GLU A 117 11.22 -0.38 7.14
CA GLU A 117 10.37 -1.55 7.42
C GLU A 117 9.46 -1.87 6.24
N ALA A 118 8.96 -0.87 5.53
CA ALA A 118 8.14 -1.09 4.34
C ALA A 118 8.98 -1.68 3.20
N ILE A 119 10.17 -1.13 2.98
CA ILE A 119 11.08 -1.63 1.95
C ILE A 119 11.40 -3.10 2.20
N ARG A 120 11.69 -3.48 3.45
CA ARG A 120 11.97 -4.87 3.82
C ARG A 120 10.79 -5.79 3.55
N LEU A 121 9.58 -5.34 3.90
CA LEU A 121 8.36 -6.10 3.64
C LEU A 121 8.23 -6.41 2.15
N TYR A 122 8.37 -5.41 1.30
CA TYR A 122 8.20 -5.59 -0.14
C TYR A 122 9.29 -6.49 -0.73
N GLN A 123 10.54 -6.31 -0.30
CA GLN A 123 11.63 -7.19 -0.73
C GLN A 123 11.35 -8.65 -0.35
N LYS A 124 10.91 -8.91 0.87
CA LYS A 124 10.53 -10.24 1.33
C LYS A 124 9.38 -10.83 0.53
N SER A 125 8.51 -9.97 0.03
CA SER A 125 7.32 -10.38 -0.72
C SER A 125 7.60 -10.58 -2.21
N GLY A 126 8.85 -10.40 -2.64
CA GLY A 126 9.25 -10.66 -4.02
C GLY A 126 9.37 -9.43 -4.90
N TYR A 127 9.27 -8.24 -4.33
CA TYR A 127 9.44 -6.99 -5.09
C TYR A 127 10.91 -6.68 -5.29
N ILE A 128 11.23 -6.12 -6.45
CA ILE A 128 12.58 -5.64 -6.78
C ILE A 128 12.53 -4.13 -7.00
N THR A 129 13.63 -3.47 -6.69
CA THR A 129 13.75 -2.02 -6.92
C THR A 129 13.88 -1.74 -8.41
N ILE A 130 13.12 -0.74 -8.87
CA ILE A 130 13.15 -0.27 -10.27
C ILE A 130 13.41 1.24 -10.27
N PRO A 131 13.74 1.83 -11.44
CA PRO A 131 13.82 3.29 -11.54
C PRO A 131 12.51 3.95 -11.17
N ASN A 132 12.59 5.13 -10.56
CA ASN A 132 11.38 5.85 -10.17
C ASN A 132 10.53 6.17 -11.40
N TYR A 133 9.21 5.95 -11.27
CA TYR A 133 8.26 6.10 -12.37
C TYR A 133 7.32 7.29 -12.14
N GLY A 134 6.66 7.75 -13.20
CA GLY A 134 5.61 8.76 -13.16
C GLY A 134 6.03 10.01 -12.41
N GLN A 135 5.19 10.44 -11.49
CA GLN A 135 5.44 11.64 -10.67
C GLN A 135 6.63 11.49 -9.72
N TYR A 136 7.13 10.28 -9.53
CA TYR A 136 8.26 10.03 -8.62
C TYR A 136 9.62 10.13 -9.31
N GLN A 137 9.66 10.35 -10.62
CA GLN A 137 10.92 10.53 -11.34
C GLN A 137 11.67 11.72 -10.76
N GLY A 138 12.94 11.51 -10.41
CA GLY A 138 13.77 12.56 -9.84
C GLY A 138 13.54 12.85 -8.37
N VAL A 139 12.62 12.14 -7.72
CA VAL A 139 12.35 12.32 -6.28
C VAL A 139 13.28 11.39 -5.49
N GLU A 140 14.30 11.97 -4.86
CA GLU A 140 15.37 11.20 -4.23
C GLU A 140 14.86 10.29 -3.09
N ASN A 141 13.89 10.77 -2.30
CA ASN A 141 13.36 9.99 -1.19
C ASN A 141 12.48 8.82 -1.64
N SER A 142 12.06 8.79 -2.89
CA SER A 142 11.17 7.73 -3.38
C SER A 142 11.93 6.49 -3.79
N VAL A 143 11.40 5.33 -3.40
CA VAL A 143 11.88 4.01 -3.81
C VAL A 143 10.72 3.32 -4.52
N CYS A 144 10.89 3.03 -5.81
CA CYS A 144 9.88 2.34 -6.60
C CYS A 144 10.25 0.87 -6.76
N MET A 145 9.26 0.00 -6.70
CA MET A 145 9.46 -1.44 -6.74
C MET A 145 8.41 -2.11 -7.62
N GLN A 146 8.73 -3.30 -8.09
CA GLN A 146 7.89 -4.06 -9.02
C GLN A 146 7.92 -5.53 -8.70
N LYS A 147 6.79 -6.19 -8.93
CA LYS A 147 6.69 -7.65 -8.85
C LYS A 147 5.80 -8.15 -9.97
N LYS A 148 6.22 -9.22 -10.63
CA LYS A 148 5.34 -9.93 -11.57
C LYS A 148 4.39 -10.82 -10.80
N LEU A 149 3.10 -10.75 -11.15
CA LEU A 149 2.07 -11.53 -10.49
C LEU A 149 1.83 -12.82 -11.29
N THR A 150 1.66 -13.93 -10.58
CA THR A 150 1.40 -15.22 -11.20
C THR A 150 -0.01 -15.67 -10.85
N LYS A 151 -0.64 -16.40 -11.79
CA LYS A 151 -1.91 -17.04 -11.54
C LYS A 151 -1.75 -18.29 -10.68
#